data_8f929f1917307dc07f999c2b9ff03005
#
_entry.id   8f929f1917307dc07f999c2b9ff03005
#
_cell.length_a   1.000
_cell.length_b   1.000
_cell.length_c   1.000
_cell.angle_alpha   90.00
_cell.angle_beta   90.00
_cell.angle_gamma   90.00
#
_symmetry.space_group_name_H-M   'P 1'
#
loop_
_entity.id
_entity.type
_entity.pdbx_description
1 polymer ?
#
loop_
_entity_poly.entity_id
_entity_poly.type
_entity_poly.pdbx_seq_one_letter_code
_entity_poly.pdbx_strand_id
1 'polypeptide(L)'
;MIHKENEYYYGFARTENGKPIHINSIPKEDRHRCRYFCYGCDKELFPVLGEQREKHFRHEKGAECDPNRYLHEHAKSELKQRFDENESFIVQYHATQICEKAEQCVFRKQYNWPECEHEGLYSIDLKKHYDTCTPEKGYYQELPDGKKRYVADLKLTNSQKPAQKPVCIKVWVAHECTEDKKQNGGRIIEIKINNEKDIARPIIESDDENLPIRFFNFKNPVSVEPSRKFLHIKLMTGLKQQFVPVIDVTPCHEGLEFDTKGLNEIILSTAHISSGLAEDIYAVYCHNAGIPYLHPFLCDNLYSPLKNRYYCKVDSKLNCTSCKRFKYSKEKGDEILEKNNDITVWTSPIPITEE
;
A
#
# COMPACT_ATOMS: atom_id res chain seq x y z
N MET A 1 26.82 -22.74 35.35
CA MET A 1 26.12 -21.51 35.76
C MET A 1 24.66 -21.72 35.42
N ILE A 2 23.82 -21.88 36.42
CA ILE A 2 22.38 -22.10 36.28
C ILE A 2 21.80 -20.75 35.92
N HIS A 3 21.37 -20.57 34.64
CA HIS A 3 20.55 -19.45 34.26
C HIS A 3 19.24 -19.53 35.02
N LYS A 4 18.99 -18.59 35.93
CA LYS A 4 17.68 -18.39 36.54
C LYS A 4 16.74 -17.93 35.40
N GLU A 5 15.99 -18.88 34.90
CA GLU A 5 14.80 -18.63 34.10
C GLU A 5 13.85 -17.75 34.91
N ASN A 6 13.32 -16.67 34.29
CA ASN A 6 12.25 -15.77 34.74
C ASN A 6 12.63 -14.42 35.40
N GLU A 7 13.67 -13.72 34.95
CA GLU A 7 13.68 -12.26 35.11
C GLU A 7 13.24 -11.60 33.80
N TYR A 8 11.98 -11.20 33.74
CA TYR A 8 11.47 -10.38 32.63
C TYR A 8 12.00 -8.94 32.82
N TYR A 9 12.68 -8.42 31.76
CA TYR A 9 13.24 -7.07 31.76
C TYR A 9 12.23 -6.09 31.19
N TYR A 10 11.70 -5.19 32.01
CA TYR A 10 10.74 -4.17 31.61
C TYR A 10 11.48 -2.94 31.13
N GLY A 11 11.26 -2.54 29.86
CA GLY A 11 11.84 -1.31 29.28
C GLY A 11 11.04 -0.06 29.62
N PHE A 12 9.75 -0.21 29.93
CA PHE A 12 8.83 0.89 30.19
C PHE A 12 8.16 0.79 31.57
N ALA A 13 7.81 1.96 32.12
CA ALA A 13 7.05 2.11 33.34
C ALA A 13 6.11 3.33 33.24
N ARG A 14 5.23 3.49 34.23
CA ARG A 14 4.45 4.72 34.42
C ARG A 14 5.02 5.53 35.55
N THR A 15 5.04 6.85 35.40
CA THR A 15 5.28 7.77 36.53
C THR A 15 4.06 7.86 37.45
N GLU A 16 4.15 8.52 38.58
CA GLU A 16 3.03 8.79 39.48
C GLU A 16 1.85 9.49 38.79
N ASN A 17 2.13 10.31 37.80
CA ASN A 17 1.12 11.01 37.00
C ASN A 17 0.57 10.16 35.84
N GLY A 18 0.88 8.86 35.80
CA GLY A 18 0.43 7.94 34.76
C GLY A 18 1.14 8.08 33.40
N LYS A 19 2.13 8.98 33.27
CA LYS A 19 2.87 9.17 32.01
C LYS A 19 3.84 8.02 31.75
N PRO A 20 3.90 7.50 30.52
CA PRO A 20 4.88 6.48 30.16
C PRO A 20 6.30 7.05 30.22
N ILE A 21 7.22 6.21 30.61
CA ILE A 21 8.65 6.52 30.63
C ILE A 21 9.46 5.30 30.22
N HIS A 22 10.40 5.50 29.29
CA HIS A 22 11.34 4.47 28.90
C HIS A 22 12.59 4.53 29.81
N ILE A 23 13.13 3.40 30.17
CA ILE A 23 14.29 3.29 31.08
C ILE A 23 15.50 4.11 30.61
N ASN A 24 15.73 4.21 29.29
CA ASN A 24 16.84 4.96 28.74
C ASN A 24 16.70 6.49 28.86
N SER A 25 15.51 7.00 29.14
CA SER A 25 15.27 8.44 29.35
C SER A 25 15.53 8.88 30.79
N ILE A 26 15.89 7.95 31.69
CA ILE A 26 16.16 8.26 33.12
C ILE A 26 17.64 8.56 33.31
N PRO A 27 18.02 9.79 33.69
CA PRO A 27 19.37 10.13 34.10
C PRO A 27 19.78 9.32 35.35
N LYS A 28 21.08 8.98 35.48
CA LYS A 28 21.58 8.19 36.64
C LYS A 28 21.31 8.88 37.99
N GLU A 29 21.41 10.20 38.02
CA GLU A 29 21.15 11.06 39.18
C GLU A 29 19.69 11.08 39.62
N ASP A 30 18.76 10.79 38.71
CA ASP A 30 17.31 10.82 38.97
C ASP A 30 16.75 9.46 39.39
N ARG A 31 17.60 8.45 39.53
CA ARG A 31 17.21 7.06 39.85
C ARG A 31 16.24 6.96 41.03
N HIS A 32 16.37 7.82 42.04
CA HIS A 32 15.59 7.79 43.27
C HIS A 32 14.67 9.00 43.44
N ARG A 33 14.59 9.87 42.46
CA ARG A 33 13.78 11.11 42.54
C ARG A 33 12.31 10.90 42.20
N CYS A 34 12.02 9.91 41.35
CA CYS A 34 10.67 9.61 40.92
C CYS A 34 10.31 8.16 41.24
N ARG A 35 9.04 7.92 41.47
CA ARG A 35 8.48 6.58 41.59
C ARG A 35 7.94 6.13 40.24
N TYR A 36 8.16 4.85 39.97
CA TYR A 36 7.75 4.24 38.70
C TYR A 36 6.85 3.03 39.01
N PHE A 37 5.84 2.82 38.18
CA PHE A 37 4.83 1.79 38.42
C PHE A 37 4.69 0.86 37.20
N CYS A 38 4.47 -0.40 37.47
CA CYS A 38 4.25 -1.43 36.48
C CYS A 38 2.88 -1.26 35.81
N TYR A 39 2.82 -1.42 34.49
CA TYR A 39 1.57 -1.42 33.74
C TYR A 39 0.65 -2.58 34.11
N GLY A 40 1.21 -3.76 34.43
CA GLY A 40 0.43 -4.97 34.65
C GLY A 40 -0.11 -5.15 36.09
N CYS A 41 0.65 -4.75 37.11
CA CYS A 41 0.29 -5.02 38.50
C CYS A 41 0.24 -3.78 39.40
N ASP A 42 0.47 -2.59 38.88
CA ASP A 42 0.49 -1.29 39.57
C ASP A 42 1.50 -1.20 40.72
N LYS A 43 2.34 -2.23 40.96
CA LYS A 43 3.42 -2.20 41.95
C LYS A 43 4.56 -1.32 41.49
N GLU A 44 5.31 -0.79 42.44
CA GLU A 44 6.49 0.04 42.20
C GLU A 44 7.59 -0.75 41.47
N LEU A 45 8.23 -0.07 40.53
CA LEU A 45 9.36 -0.55 39.74
C LEU A 45 10.62 0.24 40.10
N PHE A 46 11.74 -0.45 40.13
CA PHE A 46 13.04 0.15 40.42
C PHE A 46 13.92 0.16 39.17
N PRO A 47 14.43 1.34 38.75
CA PRO A 47 15.30 1.43 37.59
C PRO A 47 16.67 0.82 37.87
N VAL A 48 17.12 -0.06 36.97
CA VAL A 48 18.47 -0.65 36.97
C VAL A 48 19.26 0.01 35.85
N LEU A 49 20.14 0.94 36.20
CA LEU A 49 20.87 1.81 35.26
C LEU A 49 22.37 1.47 35.16
N GLY A 50 22.75 0.20 35.51
CA GLY A 50 24.14 -0.26 35.48
C GLY A 50 24.75 -0.28 34.07
N GLU A 51 26.08 -0.20 33.97
CA GLU A 51 26.81 -0.22 32.69
C GLU A 51 27.10 -1.63 32.18
N GLN A 52 27.07 -2.62 33.06
CA GLN A 52 27.41 -4.02 32.75
C GLN A 52 26.22 -4.86 32.29
N ARG A 53 25.00 -4.38 32.46
CA ARG A 53 23.75 -5.06 32.09
C ARG A 53 22.87 -4.09 31.32
N GLU A 54 22.04 -4.63 30.46
CA GLU A 54 21.00 -3.84 29.81
C GLU A 54 20.15 -3.10 30.82
N LYS A 55 19.89 -1.81 30.58
CA LYS A 55 19.06 -1.00 31.47
C LYS A 55 17.63 -1.50 31.45
N HIS A 56 17.00 -1.65 32.59
CA HIS A 56 15.63 -2.12 32.72
C HIS A 56 15.00 -1.67 34.03
N PHE A 57 13.68 -1.75 34.11
CA PHE A 57 12.97 -1.71 35.37
C PHE A 57 12.83 -3.11 35.95
N ARG A 58 12.83 -3.23 37.27
CA ARG A 58 12.56 -4.46 37.96
C ARG A 58 11.59 -4.26 39.11
N HIS A 59 10.82 -5.28 39.44
CA HIS A 59 10.03 -5.33 40.66
C HIS A 59 10.92 -5.58 41.91
N GLU A 60 10.32 -5.33 43.04
CA GLU A 60 10.91 -5.85 44.31
C GLU A 60 10.97 -7.37 44.27
N LYS A 61 11.97 -7.93 44.96
CA LYS A 61 12.17 -9.39 45.04
C LYS A 61 10.93 -10.07 45.62
N GLY A 62 10.39 -11.07 44.91
CA GLY A 62 9.19 -11.81 45.29
C GLY A 62 7.85 -11.16 44.87
N ALA A 63 7.87 -10.07 44.11
CA ALA A 63 6.66 -9.53 43.53
C ALA A 63 6.15 -10.43 42.39
N GLU A 64 4.91 -10.85 42.50
CA GLU A 64 4.22 -11.55 41.41
C GLU A 64 3.70 -10.53 40.40
N CYS A 65 4.06 -10.73 39.14
CA CYS A 65 3.57 -9.96 38.01
C CYS A 65 3.48 -10.85 36.76
N ASP A 66 2.36 -10.78 36.08
CA ASP A 66 2.18 -11.48 34.83
C ASP A 66 2.74 -10.62 33.66
N PRO A 67 3.78 -11.08 32.94
CA PRO A 67 4.34 -10.37 31.81
C PRO A 67 3.34 -10.13 30.66
N ASN A 68 2.40 -11.04 30.44
CA ASN A 68 1.39 -10.87 29.42
C ASN A 68 0.44 -9.72 29.76
N ARG A 69 0.05 -9.62 31.03
CA ARG A 69 -0.75 -8.49 31.50
C ARG A 69 0.01 -7.17 31.40
N TYR A 70 1.30 -7.17 31.71
CA TYR A 70 2.15 -5.99 31.51
C TYR A 70 2.17 -5.54 30.05
N LEU A 71 2.46 -6.44 29.11
CA LEU A 71 2.48 -6.12 27.68
C LEU A 71 1.13 -5.61 27.17
N HIS A 72 0.05 -6.26 27.61
CA HIS A 72 -1.31 -5.88 27.23
C HIS A 72 -1.67 -4.45 27.68
N GLU A 73 -1.44 -4.14 28.96
CA GLU A 73 -1.74 -2.83 29.53
C GLU A 73 -0.80 -1.73 28.98
N HIS A 74 0.49 -2.06 28.77
CA HIS A 74 1.42 -1.13 28.14
C HIS A 74 0.98 -0.81 26.70
N ALA A 75 0.66 -1.82 25.89
CA ALA A 75 0.20 -1.61 24.52
C ALA A 75 -1.07 -0.76 24.46
N LYS A 76 -2.05 -1.01 25.32
CA LYS A 76 -3.27 -0.18 25.43
C LYS A 76 -2.93 1.27 25.73
N SER A 77 -2.06 1.50 26.72
CA SER A 77 -1.66 2.84 27.13
C SER A 77 -0.96 3.58 26.01
N GLU A 78 -0.01 2.94 25.35
CA GLU A 78 0.78 3.52 24.26
C GLU A 78 -0.09 3.81 23.02
N LEU A 79 -0.95 2.88 22.59
CA LEU A 79 -1.86 3.09 21.47
C LEU A 79 -2.84 4.21 21.75
N LYS A 80 -3.36 4.30 22.99
CA LYS A 80 -4.22 5.42 23.39
C LYS A 80 -3.48 6.75 23.36
N GLN A 81 -2.29 6.82 23.93
CA GLN A 81 -1.47 8.03 23.93
C GLN A 81 -1.13 8.45 22.50
N ARG A 82 -0.73 7.50 21.64
CA ARG A 82 -0.48 7.76 20.21
C ARG A 82 -1.69 8.33 19.50
N PHE A 83 -2.88 7.81 19.81
CA PHE A 83 -4.12 8.37 19.27
C PHE A 83 -4.39 9.78 19.81
N ASP A 84 -4.23 10.02 21.11
CA ASP A 84 -4.58 11.30 21.74
C ASP A 84 -3.62 12.44 21.36
N GLU A 85 -2.31 12.17 21.33
CA GLU A 85 -1.24 13.18 21.22
C GLU A 85 -0.82 13.47 19.77
N ASN A 86 -0.99 12.52 18.83
CA ASN A 86 -0.60 12.74 17.44
C ASN A 86 -1.73 13.40 16.63
N GLU A 87 -1.36 14.18 15.61
CA GLU A 87 -2.30 14.78 14.66
C GLU A 87 -2.97 13.75 13.75
N SER A 88 -2.34 12.58 13.56
CA SER A 88 -2.84 11.49 12.72
C SER A 88 -2.71 10.13 13.41
N PHE A 89 -3.59 9.20 13.07
CA PHE A 89 -3.53 7.79 13.48
C PHE A 89 -3.80 6.92 12.27
N ILE A 90 -2.73 6.66 11.51
CA ILE A 90 -2.82 5.97 10.22
C ILE A 90 -2.78 4.46 10.44
N VAL A 91 -3.73 3.77 9.81
CA VAL A 91 -3.76 2.30 9.72
C VAL A 91 -3.86 1.90 8.26
N GLN A 92 -3.39 0.69 7.94
CA GLN A 92 -3.43 0.15 6.59
C GLN A 92 -3.99 -1.27 6.59
N TYR A 93 -4.94 -1.55 5.70
CA TYR A 93 -5.55 -2.85 5.57
C TYR A 93 -5.85 -3.20 4.11
N HIS A 94 -5.94 -4.50 3.81
CA HIS A 94 -6.29 -4.96 2.48
C HIS A 94 -7.78 -4.73 2.22
N ALA A 95 -8.05 -4.21 1.05
CA ALA A 95 -9.41 -3.97 0.59
C ALA A 95 -9.49 -4.08 -0.92
N THR A 96 -10.64 -4.51 -1.41
CA THR A 96 -10.99 -4.35 -2.82
C THR A 96 -11.12 -2.85 -3.11
N GLN A 97 -10.21 -2.31 -3.89
CA GLN A 97 -10.22 -0.91 -4.27
C GLN A 97 -10.92 -0.78 -5.62
N ILE A 98 -11.97 0.04 -5.65
CA ILE A 98 -12.72 0.33 -6.87
C ILE A 98 -12.54 1.80 -7.21
N CYS A 99 -12.13 2.09 -8.43
CA CYS A 99 -12.04 3.47 -8.92
C CYS A 99 -13.42 4.16 -8.83
N GLU A 100 -13.51 5.34 -8.25
CA GLU A 100 -14.76 6.10 -8.13
C GLU A 100 -15.39 6.47 -9.48
N LYS A 101 -14.59 6.50 -10.55
CA LYS A 101 -15.01 6.75 -11.94
C LYS A 101 -15.25 5.46 -12.73
N ALA A 102 -15.19 4.28 -12.09
CA ALA A 102 -15.26 2.99 -12.77
C ALA A 102 -16.51 2.86 -13.67
N GLU A 103 -17.67 3.31 -13.19
CA GLU A 103 -18.92 3.24 -13.99
C GLU A 103 -18.94 4.16 -15.20
N GLN A 104 -18.19 5.25 -15.17
CA GLN A 104 -18.09 6.25 -16.24
C GLN A 104 -16.87 6.00 -17.13
N CYS A 105 -15.99 5.10 -16.73
CA CYS A 105 -14.72 4.85 -17.40
C CYS A 105 -14.92 4.23 -18.79
N VAL A 106 -14.44 4.91 -19.81
CA VAL A 106 -14.49 4.47 -21.22
C VAL A 106 -13.72 3.16 -21.38
N PHE A 107 -12.57 3.01 -20.73
CA PHE A 107 -11.78 1.77 -20.80
C PHE A 107 -12.52 0.57 -20.26
N ARG A 108 -13.20 0.71 -19.11
CA ARG A 108 -14.01 -0.37 -18.56
C ARG A 108 -15.17 -0.75 -19.48
N LYS A 109 -15.83 0.23 -20.07
CA LYS A 109 -17.00 0.00 -20.93
C LYS A 109 -16.66 -0.53 -22.32
N GLN A 110 -15.66 0.07 -22.96
CA GLN A 110 -15.34 -0.25 -24.37
C GLN A 110 -14.34 -1.39 -24.49
N TYR A 111 -13.44 -1.54 -23.52
CA TYR A 111 -12.32 -2.47 -23.59
C TYR A 111 -12.33 -3.55 -22.53
N ASN A 112 -13.42 -3.64 -21.75
CA ASN A 112 -13.61 -4.63 -20.68
C ASN A 112 -12.41 -4.71 -19.72
N TRP A 113 -11.85 -3.54 -19.38
CA TRP A 113 -10.67 -3.43 -18.54
C TRP A 113 -10.99 -3.77 -17.09
N PRO A 114 -10.49 -4.89 -16.54
CA PRO A 114 -10.83 -5.33 -15.18
C PRO A 114 -10.13 -4.51 -14.09
N GLU A 115 -9.08 -3.76 -14.42
CA GLU A 115 -8.14 -3.22 -13.46
C GLU A 115 -8.55 -1.93 -12.75
N CYS A 116 -9.80 -1.44 -12.98
CA CYS A 116 -10.37 -0.40 -12.11
C CYS A 116 -10.81 -0.96 -10.75
N GLU A 117 -10.72 -2.28 -10.59
CA GLU A 117 -11.00 -3.01 -9.37
C GLU A 117 -9.81 -3.93 -9.07
N HIS A 118 -9.17 -3.77 -7.94
CA HIS A 118 -8.01 -4.57 -7.55
C HIS A 118 -7.90 -4.67 -6.04
N GLU A 119 -7.37 -5.78 -5.57
CA GLU A 119 -6.98 -5.90 -4.16
C GLU A 119 -5.71 -5.10 -3.92
N GLY A 120 -5.73 -4.31 -2.87
CA GLY A 120 -4.59 -3.48 -2.50
C GLY A 120 -4.62 -3.01 -1.06
N LEU A 121 -3.50 -2.50 -0.60
CA LEU A 121 -3.36 -1.94 0.74
C LEU A 121 -3.99 -0.54 0.77
N TYR A 122 -5.05 -0.40 1.55
CA TYR A 122 -5.76 0.87 1.74
C TYR A 122 -5.30 1.56 3.02
N SER A 123 -4.91 2.84 2.90
CA SER A 123 -4.47 3.66 4.02
C SER A 123 -5.59 4.58 4.48
N ILE A 124 -5.89 4.58 5.78
CA ILE A 124 -6.88 5.46 6.38
C ILE A 124 -6.33 6.12 7.64
N ASP A 125 -6.53 7.42 7.76
CA ASP A 125 -6.26 8.15 9.00
C ASP A 125 -7.51 8.15 9.88
N LEU A 126 -7.48 7.36 10.95
CA LEU A 126 -8.63 7.21 11.86
C LEU A 126 -8.95 8.52 12.61
N LYS A 127 -8.00 9.44 12.79
CA LYS A 127 -8.23 10.74 13.42
C LYS A 127 -9.17 11.65 12.59
N LYS A 128 -9.19 11.47 11.28
CA LYS A 128 -10.16 12.19 10.42
C LYS A 128 -11.61 11.75 10.63
N HIS A 129 -11.81 10.59 11.24
CA HIS A 129 -13.12 9.99 11.43
C HIS A 129 -13.53 9.88 12.91
N TYR A 130 -12.57 9.83 13.82
CA TYR A 130 -12.78 9.63 15.26
C TYR A 130 -11.94 10.62 16.06
N ASP A 131 -12.53 11.20 17.09
CA ASP A 131 -11.91 12.21 17.95
C ASP A 131 -11.64 11.70 19.38
N THR A 132 -12.21 10.56 19.75
CA THR A 132 -12.17 10.05 21.12
C THR A 132 -11.71 8.59 21.13
N CYS A 133 -10.72 8.29 21.98
CA CYS A 133 -10.22 6.94 22.28
C CYS A 133 -10.49 6.60 23.73
N THR A 134 -11.38 5.62 24.00
CA THR A 134 -11.76 5.20 25.35
C THR A 134 -11.31 3.78 25.63
N PRO A 135 -10.51 3.53 26.72
CA PRO A 135 -10.09 2.19 27.10
C PRO A 135 -11.24 1.38 27.72
N GLU A 136 -11.19 0.06 27.55
CA GLU A 136 -12.08 -0.94 28.19
C GLU A 136 -13.55 -0.62 28.12
N LYS A 137 -14.00 -0.05 27.00
CA LYS A 137 -15.39 0.37 26.86
C LYS A 137 -16.25 -0.74 26.28
N GLY A 138 -17.30 -1.09 27.03
CA GLY A 138 -18.39 -1.93 26.53
C GLY A 138 -19.15 -1.24 25.38
N TYR A 139 -19.56 -2.02 24.40
CA TYR A 139 -20.41 -1.58 23.30
C TYR A 139 -21.38 -2.67 22.91
N TYR A 140 -22.50 -2.29 22.30
CA TYR A 140 -23.53 -3.22 21.85
C TYR A 140 -23.53 -3.31 20.33
N GLN A 141 -23.77 -4.52 19.81
CA GLN A 141 -24.06 -4.77 18.42
C GLN A 141 -25.48 -5.33 18.28
N GLU A 142 -26.20 -4.84 17.29
CA GLU A 142 -27.50 -5.36 16.88
C GLU A 142 -27.27 -6.65 16.08
N LEU A 143 -27.84 -7.76 16.53
CA LEU A 143 -27.80 -9.05 15.86
C LEU A 143 -29.23 -9.51 15.55
N PRO A 144 -29.43 -10.46 14.64
CA PRO A 144 -30.78 -10.97 14.33
C PRO A 144 -31.53 -11.54 15.54
N ASP A 145 -30.79 -12.06 16.52
CA ASP A 145 -31.31 -12.65 17.77
C ASP A 145 -31.32 -11.67 18.94
N GLY A 146 -31.00 -10.39 18.72
CA GLY A 146 -31.01 -9.34 19.74
C GLY A 146 -29.71 -8.58 19.88
N LYS A 147 -29.57 -7.84 20.99
CA LYS A 147 -28.37 -7.04 21.29
C LYS A 147 -27.35 -7.85 22.06
N LYS A 148 -26.12 -7.91 21.57
CA LYS A 148 -24.99 -8.52 22.27
C LYS A 148 -23.97 -7.48 22.70
N ARG A 149 -23.48 -7.62 23.95
CA ARG A 149 -22.46 -6.74 24.50
C ARG A 149 -21.06 -7.32 24.29
N TYR A 150 -20.17 -6.48 23.76
CA TYR A 150 -18.73 -6.75 23.65
C TYR A 150 -17.92 -5.72 24.43
N VAL A 151 -16.67 -6.03 24.73
CA VAL A 151 -15.72 -5.10 25.36
C VAL A 151 -14.53 -4.92 24.40
N ALA A 152 -14.17 -3.67 24.11
CA ALA A 152 -12.98 -3.30 23.38
C ALA A 152 -11.84 -2.95 24.33
N ASP A 153 -10.62 -3.29 24.00
CA ASP A 153 -9.45 -2.81 24.77
C ASP A 153 -9.32 -1.29 24.58
N LEU A 154 -9.47 -0.82 23.34
CA LEU A 154 -9.68 0.60 23.01
C LEU A 154 -10.87 0.74 22.07
N LYS A 155 -11.70 1.76 22.31
CA LYS A 155 -12.85 2.08 21.47
C LYS A 155 -12.72 3.50 20.91
N LEU A 156 -12.68 3.62 19.58
CA LEU A 156 -12.65 4.89 18.87
C LEU A 156 -14.08 5.33 18.51
N THR A 157 -14.43 6.54 18.87
CA THR A 157 -15.75 7.14 18.62
C THR A 157 -15.61 8.57 18.11
N ASN A 158 -16.68 9.10 17.53
CA ASN A 158 -16.76 10.50 17.11
C ASN A 158 -17.81 11.21 17.97
N SER A 159 -17.37 12.20 18.75
CA SER A 159 -18.26 12.96 19.67
C SER A 159 -19.29 13.80 18.91
N GLN A 160 -18.93 14.28 17.70
CA GLN A 160 -19.81 15.09 16.86
C GLN A 160 -20.79 14.24 16.03
N LYS A 161 -20.48 12.94 15.87
CA LYS A 161 -21.28 12.00 15.07
C LYS A 161 -21.57 10.73 15.87
N PRO A 162 -22.41 10.78 16.91
CA PRO A 162 -22.63 9.64 17.81
C PRO A 162 -23.26 8.42 17.13
N ALA A 163 -23.93 8.59 16.00
CA ALA A 163 -24.48 7.51 15.19
C ALA A 163 -23.40 6.78 14.34
N GLN A 164 -22.19 7.33 14.24
CA GLN A 164 -21.10 6.70 13.50
C GLN A 164 -20.67 5.43 14.22
N LYS A 165 -20.58 4.31 13.46
CA LYS A 165 -20.13 3.04 14.01
C LYS A 165 -18.67 3.17 14.51
N PRO A 166 -18.40 2.71 15.75
CA PRO A 166 -17.06 2.79 16.32
C PRO A 166 -16.09 1.84 15.62
N VAL A 167 -14.80 2.10 15.82
CA VAL A 167 -13.72 1.13 15.58
C VAL A 167 -13.18 0.67 16.93
N CYS A 168 -13.01 -0.63 17.09
CA CYS A 168 -12.47 -1.25 18.29
C CYS A 168 -11.07 -1.77 18.01
N ILE A 169 -10.11 -1.47 18.89
CA ILE A 169 -8.79 -2.06 18.85
C ILE A 169 -8.75 -3.15 19.91
N LYS A 170 -8.27 -4.34 19.53
CA LYS A 170 -7.99 -5.48 20.37
C LYS A 170 -6.49 -5.71 20.43
N VAL A 171 -5.91 -5.65 21.60
CA VAL A 171 -4.54 -6.06 21.85
C VAL A 171 -4.51 -7.56 22.14
N TRP A 172 -3.81 -8.31 21.33
CA TRP A 172 -3.65 -9.74 21.50
C TRP A 172 -2.23 -10.07 21.99
N VAL A 173 -2.11 -10.47 23.25
CA VAL A 173 -0.86 -11.00 23.84
C VAL A 173 -0.98 -12.50 24.01
N ALA A 174 -1.92 -12.95 24.85
CA ALA A 174 -2.16 -14.37 25.13
C ALA A 174 -3.40 -14.93 24.38
N HIS A 175 -4.42 -14.12 24.15
CA HIS A 175 -5.71 -14.56 23.59
C HIS A 175 -6.16 -13.65 22.47
N GLU A 176 -6.40 -14.23 21.30
CA GLU A 176 -7.01 -13.57 20.16
C GLU A 176 -8.53 -13.31 20.35
N CYS A 177 -9.13 -12.57 19.45
CA CYS A 177 -10.58 -12.42 19.38
C CYS A 177 -11.26 -13.77 19.20
N THR A 178 -12.39 -13.99 19.89
CA THR A 178 -13.25 -15.15 19.66
C THR A 178 -13.90 -15.05 18.27
N GLU A 179 -14.24 -16.19 17.66
CA GLU A 179 -14.89 -16.23 16.33
C GLU A 179 -16.19 -15.42 16.32
N ASP A 180 -16.99 -15.51 17.37
CA ASP A 180 -18.19 -14.70 17.51
C ASP A 180 -17.88 -13.18 17.48
N LYS A 181 -16.82 -12.73 18.16
CA LYS A 181 -16.42 -11.33 18.17
C LYS A 181 -15.88 -10.89 16.82
N LYS A 182 -15.15 -11.76 16.11
CA LYS A 182 -14.65 -11.49 14.76
C LYS A 182 -15.81 -11.29 13.77
N GLN A 183 -16.85 -12.11 13.84
CA GLN A 183 -17.99 -12.04 12.93
C GLN A 183 -18.97 -10.92 13.30
N ASN A 184 -19.28 -10.76 14.59
CA ASN A 184 -20.40 -9.97 15.08
C ASN A 184 -19.98 -8.72 15.89
N GLY A 185 -18.70 -8.57 16.23
CA GLY A 185 -18.20 -7.51 17.12
C GLY A 185 -18.08 -6.12 16.49
N GLY A 186 -18.51 -5.91 15.26
CA GLY A 186 -18.32 -4.65 14.53
C GLY A 186 -16.92 -4.52 13.94
N ARG A 187 -16.45 -3.31 13.61
CA ARG A 187 -15.12 -3.08 13.05
C ARG A 187 -14.05 -3.24 14.13
N ILE A 188 -13.16 -4.21 13.94
CA ILE A 188 -12.11 -4.54 14.91
C ILE A 188 -10.77 -4.53 14.21
N ILE A 189 -9.78 -3.89 14.85
CA ILE A 189 -8.36 -4.01 14.52
C ILE A 189 -7.74 -4.84 15.62
N GLU A 190 -7.30 -6.05 15.30
CA GLU A 190 -6.60 -6.95 16.23
C GLU A 190 -5.10 -6.87 15.98
N ILE A 191 -4.33 -6.61 17.05
CA ILE A 191 -2.89 -6.40 16.97
C ILE A 191 -2.23 -7.39 17.93
N LYS A 192 -1.41 -8.31 17.40
CA LYS A 192 -0.58 -9.19 18.22
C LYS A 192 0.63 -8.43 18.76
N ILE A 193 0.91 -8.62 20.02
CA ILE A 193 2.07 -8.04 20.71
C ILE A 193 2.81 -9.17 21.40
N ASN A 194 4.01 -9.48 20.94
CA ASN A 194 4.88 -10.50 21.54
C ASN A 194 5.90 -9.88 22.52
N ASN A 195 6.27 -8.63 22.29
CA ASN A 195 7.26 -7.90 23.07
C ASN A 195 7.05 -6.37 22.95
N GLU A 196 7.79 -5.59 23.74
CA GLU A 196 7.67 -4.12 23.76
C GLU A 196 7.98 -3.44 22.41
N LYS A 197 8.86 -4.04 21.58
CA LYS A 197 9.22 -3.46 20.26
C LYS A 197 8.06 -3.49 19.30
N ASP A 198 7.14 -4.44 19.47
CA ASP A 198 5.96 -4.57 18.61
C ASP A 198 4.96 -3.42 18.81
N ILE A 199 4.95 -2.83 20.01
CA ILE A 199 4.02 -1.75 20.39
C ILE A 199 4.24 -0.49 19.55
N ALA A 200 5.50 -0.18 19.21
CA ALA A 200 5.87 1.02 18.46
C ALA A 200 5.61 0.92 16.94
N ARG A 201 5.30 -0.28 16.44
CA ARG A 201 5.17 -0.50 14.99
C ARG A 201 3.93 0.17 14.38
N PRO A 202 3.98 0.50 13.07
CA PRO A 202 2.80 0.90 12.31
C PRO A 202 1.74 -0.21 12.31
N ILE A 203 0.47 0.17 12.26
CA ILE A 203 -0.66 -0.76 12.21
C ILE A 203 -0.96 -1.05 10.73
N ILE A 204 -0.32 -2.10 10.20
CA ILE A 204 -0.46 -2.56 8.82
C ILE A 204 -0.95 -4.00 8.85
N GLU A 205 -2.04 -4.31 8.17
CA GLU A 205 -2.58 -5.66 8.08
C GLU A 205 -1.53 -6.63 7.52
N SER A 206 -1.30 -7.72 8.23
CA SER A 206 -0.29 -8.70 7.88
C SER A 206 -0.70 -10.07 8.42
N ASP A 207 -0.54 -11.10 7.58
CA ASP A 207 -0.70 -12.50 7.95
C ASP A 207 0.60 -13.12 8.49
N ASP A 208 1.64 -12.31 8.76
CA ASP A 208 2.86 -12.77 9.40
C ASP A 208 2.51 -13.40 10.75
N GLU A 209 2.73 -14.72 10.87
CA GLU A 209 2.43 -15.49 12.09
C GLU A 209 3.15 -14.94 13.34
N ASN A 210 4.29 -14.29 13.15
CA ASN A 210 5.05 -13.71 14.24
C ASN A 210 4.41 -12.41 14.75
N LEU A 211 3.78 -11.62 13.86
CA LEU A 211 3.16 -10.37 14.24
C LEU A 211 1.91 -10.09 13.37
N PRO A 212 0.85 -10.89 13.47
CA PRO A 212 -0.36 -10.64 12.71
C PRO A 212 -1.06 -9.37 13.22
N ILE A 213 -1.47 -8.54 12.25
CA ILE A 213 -2.40 -7.43 12.46
C ILE A 213 -3.57 -7.69 11.51
N ARG A 214 -4.77 -7.83 12.07
CA ARG A 214 -5.96 -8.26 11.34
C ARG A 214 -7.08 -7.25 11.46
N PHE A 215 -7.82 -7.08 10.37
CA PHE A 215 -8.97 -6.19 10.30
C PHE A 215 -10.25 -7.01 10.08
N PHE A 216 -11.24 -6.82 10.95
CA PHE A 216 -12.52 -7.52 10.87
C PHE A 216 -13.66 -6.53 10.65
N ASN A 217 -14.58 -6.88 9.75
CA ASN A 217 -15.80 -6.13 9.44
C ASN A 217 -15.56 -4.70 8.92
N PHE A 218 -14.44 -4.45 8.27
CA PHE A 218 -14.21 -3.24 7.48
C PHE A 218 -14.93 -3.36 6.15
N LYS A 219 -15.48 -2.24 5.66
CA LYS A 219 -16.20 -2.24 4.39
C LYS A 219 -15.24 -2.46 3.23
N ASN A 220 -15.61 -3.41 2.37
CA ASN A 220 -15.10 -3.58 1.03
C ASN A 220 -16.28 -3.55 0.05
N PRO A 221 -16.13 -2.99 -1.13
CA PRO A 221 -14.97 -2.29 -1.67
C PRO A 221 -14.79 -0.87 -1.13
N VAL A 222 -13.59 -0.33 -1.31
CA VAL A 222 -13.23 1.05 -0.98
C VAL A 222 -13.14 1.85 -2.27
N SER A 223 -13.84 2.99 -2.33
CA SER A 223 -13.75 3.91 -3.45
C SER A 223 -12.41 4.66 -3.41
N VAL A 224 -11.67 4.64 -4.52
CA VAL A 224 -10.38 5.33 -4.66
C VAL A 224 -10.40 6.26 -5.87
N GLU A 225 -9.65 7.35 -5.77
CA GLU A 225 -9.51 8.28 -6.90
C GLU A 225 -8.78 7.62 -8.08
N PRO A 226 -9.09 8.03 -9.32
CA PRO A 226 -8.37 7.58 -10.49
C PRO A 226 -6.89 7.96 -10.38
N SER A 227 -5.99 6.97 -10.41
CA SER A 227 -4.54 7.21 -10.28
C SER A 227 -3.72 6.70 -11.46
N ARG A 228 -4.39 6.04 -12.42
CA ARG A 228 -3.70 5.42 -13.54
C ARG A 228 -3.35 6.43 -14.64
N LYS A 229 -2.22 6.15 -15.27
CA LYS A 229 -1.74 6.88 -16.44
C LYS A 229 -1.51 5.89 -17.56
N PHE A 230 -1.77 6.36 -18.78
CA PHE A 230 -1.58 5.61 -20.00
C PHE A 230 -0.62 6.36 -20.93
N LEU A 231 0.05 5.64 -21.80
CA LEU A 231 0.78 6.24 -22.92
C LEU A 231 -0.14 6.27 -24.13
N HIS A 232 -0.38 7.45 -24.65
CA HIS A 232 -1.11 7.69 -25.87
C HIS A 232 -0.11 8.01 -26.98
N ILE A 233 -0.06 7.19 -28.02
CA ILE A 233 0.89 7.32 -29.11
C ILE A 233 0.12 7.55 -30.39
N LYS A 234 0.43 8.64 -31.08
CA LYS A 234 -0.16 8.99 -32.37
C LYS A 234 0.91 9.38 -33.38
N LEU A 235 0.65 9.07 -34.67
CA LEU A 235 1.53 9.43 -35.73
C LEU A 235 1.15 10.81 -36.29
N MET A 236 2.08 11.74 -36.22
CA MET A 236 1.90 13.09 -36.75
C MET A 236 2.73 13.27 -38.01
N THR A 237 2.19 14.04 -38.99
CA THR A 237 2.98 14.46 -40.13
C THR A 237 3.85 15.62 -39.75
N GLY A 238 5.16 15.37 -39.63
CA GLY A 238 6.15 16.38 -39.33
C GLY A 238 6.62 17.17 -40.54
N LEU A 239 7.63 17.99 -40.37
CA LEU A 239 8.28 18.73 -41.45
C LEU A 239 8.79 17.75 -42.53
N LYS A 240 8.67 18.11 -43.81
CA LYS A 240 9.06 17.29 -44.97
C LYS A 240 8.26 16.00 -45.17
N GLN A 241 7.01 15.95 -44.73
CA GLN A 241 6.16 14.75 -44.81
C GLN A 241 6.73 13.49 -44.16
N GLN A 242 7.58 13.66 -43.16
CA GLN A 242 8.03 12.56 -42.32
C GLN A 242 6.99 12.28 -41.26
N PHE A 243 6.74 11.00 -40.99
CA PHE A 243 5.90 10.57 -39.88
C PHE A 243 6.72 10.50 -38.60
N VAL A 244 6.21 11.17 -37.55
CA VAL A 244 6.86 11.20 -36.22
C VAL A 244 5.84 10.75 -35.18
N PRO A 245 6.15 9.73 -34.37
CA PRO A 245 5.28 9.37 -33.26
C PRO A 245 5.36 10.43 -32.16
N VAL A 246 4.20 10.86 -31.70
CA VAL A 246 4.06 11.72 -30.52
C VAL A 246 3.53 10.86 -29.39
N ILE A 247 4.21 10.89 -28.26
CA ILE A 247 3.91 10.08 -27.07
C ILE A 247 3.49 11.02 -25.96
N ASP A 248 2.23 10.93 -25.55
CA ASP A 248 1.67 11.70 -24.45
C ASP A 248 1.34 10.79 -23.26
N VAL A 249 1.54 11.28 -22.04
CA VAL A 249 1.11 10.60 -20.81
C VAL A 249 -0.22 11.18 -20.38
N THR A 250 -1.27 10.40 -20.47
CA THR A 250 -2.64 10.86 -20.19
C THR A 250 -3.20 10.19 -18.95
N PRO A 251 -3.66 10.96 -17.94
CA PRO A 251 -4.39 10.41 -16.80
C PRO A 251 -5.71 9.78 -17.22
N CYS A 252 -6.07 8.63 -16.64
CA CYS A 252 -7.27 7.90 -17.03
C CYS A 252 -8.59 8.66 -16.76
N HIS A 253 -8.59 9.61 -15.82
CA HIS A 253 -9.78 10.39 -15.44
C HIS A 253 -10.10 11.54 -16.41
N GLU A 254 -9.16 11.93 -17.26
CA GLU A 254 -9.35 12.98 -18.25
C GLU A 254 -10.14 12.50 -19.47
N GLY A 255 -10.44 11.20 -19.53
CA GLY A 255 -11.12 10.59 -20.67
C GLY A 255 -10.17 10.46 -21.85
N LEU A 256 -9.80 9.23 -22.19
CA LEU A 256 -9.02 8.98 -23.40
C LEU A 256 -9.99 8.85 -24.56
N GLU A 257 -10.12 9.92 -25.33
CA GLU A 257 -10.79 9.89 -26.61
C GLU A 257 -9.73 9.73 -27.68
N PHE A 258 -9.90 8.72 -28.55
CA PHE A 258 -9.10 8.66 -29.76
C PHE A 258 -9.46 9.87 -30.64
N ASP A 259 -8.44 10.62 -31.03
CA ASP A 259 -8.66 11.73 -31.98
C ASP A 259 -9.10 11.15 -33.32
N THR A 260 -10.35 11.36 -33.68
CA THR A 260 -10.91 10.89 -34.96
C THR A 260 -10.22 11.49 -36.19
N LYS A 261 -9.37 12.51 -36.02
CA LYS A 261 -8.55 13.12 -37.06
C LYS A 261 -7.12 12.55 -37.06
N GLY A 262 -6.71 11.81 -36.03
CA GLY A 262 -5.38 11.19 -35.94
C GLY A 262 -5.33 9.93 -36.81
N LEU A 263 -4.31 9.84 -37.64
CA LEU A 263 -3.97 8.60 -38.32
C LEU A 263 -3.36 7.65 -37.28
N ASN A 264 -4.09 6.58 -36.93
CA ASN A 264 -3.52 5.42 -36.28
C ASN A 264 -2.93 5.69 -34.90
N GLU A 265 -3.81 5.77 -33.93
CA GLU A 265 -3.48 5.95 -32.52
C GLU A 265 -3.53 4.62 -31.77
N ILE A 266 -2.61 4.45 -30.83
CA ILE A 266 -2.66 3.37 -29.84
C ILE A 266 -2.55 3.94 -28.44
N ILE A 267 -3.11 3.22 -27.48
CA ILE A 267 -2.98 3.49 -26.06
C ILE A 267 -2.36 2.27 -25.39
N LEU A 268 -1.31 2.50 -24.62
CA LEU A 268 -0.64 1.46 -23.84
C LEU A 268 -1.05 1.52 -22.37
N SER A 269 -1.24 0.37 -21.78
CA SER A 269 -1.75 0.20 -20.40
C SER A 269 -0.87 0.75 -19.29
N THR A 270 0.34 1.14 -19.60
CA THR A 270 1.29 1.66 -18.61
C THR A 270 2.02 2.90 -19.10
N ALA A 271 2.24 3.86 -18.18
CA ALA A 271 3.08 5.03 -18.40
C ALA A 271 4.53 4.83 -17.92
N HIS A 272 4.88 3.64 -17.42
CA HIS A 272 6.17 3.39 -16.79
C HIS A 272 7.24 2.80 -17.73
N ILE A 273 6.91 2.64 -18.98
CA ILE A 273 7.88 2.19 -19.98
C ILE A 273 8.68 3.37 -20.56
N SER A 274 9.88 3.08 -21.06
CA SER A 274 10.67 4.10 -21.75
C SER A 274 10.01 4.52 -23.05
N SER A 275 10.21 5.77 -23.46
CA SER A 275 9.72 6.27 -24.76
C SER A 275 10.23 5.41 -25.93
N GLY A 276 11.46 4.90 -25.87
CA GLY A 276 12.01 4.02 -26.89
C GLY A 276 11.23 2.70 -27.00
N LEU A 277 10.90 2.06 -25.89
CA LEU A 277 10.10 0.83 -25.92
C LEU A 277 8.67 1.09 -26.42
N ALA A 278 8.07 2.21 -26.00
CA ALA A 278 6.75 2.60 -26.48
C ALA A 278 6.74 2.81 -27.99
N GLU A 279 7.79 3.43 -28.55
CA GLU A 279 8.00 3.61 -29.98
C GLU A 279 8.22 2.28 -30.71
N ASP A 280 8.97 1.35 -30.13
CA ASP A 280 9.17 0.00 -30.68
C ASP A 280 7.85 -0.77 -30.79
N ILE A 281 7.03 -0.78 -29.74
CA ILE A 281 5.69 -1.41 -29.72
C ILE A 281 4.79 -0.75 -30.79
N TYR A 282 4.81 0.58 -30.85
CA TYR A 282 4.04 1.32 -31.85
C TYR A 282 4.44 0.98 -33.27
N ALA A 283 5.74 0.81 -33.50
CA ALA A 283 6.26 0.47 -34.84
C ALA A 283 5.85 -0.95 -35.29
N VAL A 284 5.80 -1.91 -34.35
CA VAL A 284 5.25 -3.26 -34.63
C VAL A 284 3.76 -3.16 -35.00
N TYR A 285 3.00 -2.36 -34.22
CA TYR A 285 1.59 -2.11 -34.54
C TYR A 285 1.42 -1.49 -35.94
N CYS A 286 2.18 -0.45 -36.26
CA CYS A 286 2.13 0.20 -37.56
C CYS A 286 2.40 -0.79 -38.69
N HIS A 287 3.41 -1.65 -38.54
CA HIS A 287 3.70 -2.67 -39.55
C HIS A 287 2.52 -3.63 -39.74
N ASN A 288 1.97 -4.15 -38.66
CA ASN A 288 0.86 -5.11 -38.68
C ASN A 288 -0.43 -4.50 -39.25
N ALA A 289 -0.61 -3.19 -39.08
CA ALA A 289 -1.76 -2.42 -39.62
C ALA A 289 -1.53 -1.88 -41.03
N GLY A 290 -0.36 -2.14 -41.64
CA GLY A 290 -0.03 -1.61 -42.99
C GLY A 290 0.27 -0.12 -43.03
N ILE A 291 0.59 0.49 -41.88
CA ILE A 291 0.90 1.90 -41.75
C ILE A 291 2.36 2.15 -42.18
N PRO A 292 2.66 3.16 -42.98
CA PRO A 292 3.99 3.39 -43.55
C PRO A 292 4.95 4.06 -42.54
N TYR A 293 5.05 3.52 -41.30
CA TYR A 293 6.02 3.96 -40.34
C TYR A 293 7.21 2.98 -40.27
N LEU A 294 8.39 3.44 -40.65
CA LEU A 294 9.60 2.63 -40.72
C LEU A 294 10.48 2.88 -39.54
N HIS A 295 10.57 1.92 -38.60
CA HIS A 295 11.40 2.02 -37.42
C HIS A 295 12.72 1.26 -37.59
N PRO A 296 13.89 1.89 -37.36
CA PRO A 296 15.20 1.30 -37.65
C PRO A 296 15.45 -0.05 -36.97
N PHE A 297 15.06 -0.19 -35.71
CA PHE A 297 15.30 -1.41 -34.93
C PHE A 297 14.52 -2.63 -35.43
N LEU A 298 13.43 -2.41 -36.14
CA LEU A 298 12.63 -3.48 -36.78
C LEU A 298 13.13 -3.88 -38.16
N CYS A 299 14.29 -3.36 -38.60
CA CYS A 299 14.83 -3.70 -39.91
C CYS A 299 15.82 -4.87 -39.82
N ASP A 300 15.70 -5.89 -40.70
CA ASP A 300 16.65 -7.00 -40.83
C ASP A 300 18.05 -6.55 -41.25
N ASN A 301 18.12 -5.41 -41.94
CA ASN A 301 19.40 -4.87 -42.37
C ASN A 301 20.15 -4.11 -41.28
N LEU A 302 19.48 -3.83 -40.13
CA LEU A 302 20.16 -3.21 -39.00
C LEU A 302 20.77 -4.27 -38.09
N TYR A 303 22.05 -4.09 -37.75
CA TYR A 303 22.76 -4.96 -36.82
C TYR A 303 23.65 -4.15 -35.88
N SER A 304 23.97 -4.72 -34.74
CA SER A 304 24.79 -4.09 -33.69
C SER A 304 25.93 -5.05 -33.31
N PRO A 305 27.11 -4.97 -33.91
CA PRO A 305 28.25 -5.81 -33.54
C PRO A 305 28.88 -5.40 -32.21
N LEU A 306 28.65 -4.18 -31.78
CA LEU A 306 29.16 -3.62 -30.54
C LEU A 306 28.02 -2.95 -29.79
N LYS A 307 28.00 -3.07 -28.46
CA LYS A 307 27.00 -2.44 -27.60
C LYS A 307 26.86 -0.95 -27.95
N ASN A 308 25.61 -0.51 -28.25
CA ASN A 308 25.25 0.87 -28.60
C ASN A 308 25.82 1.42 -29.93
N ARG A 309 26.27 0.56 -30.84
CA ARG A 309 26.67 0.98 -32.20
C ARG A 309 25.89 0.19 -33.23
N TYR A 310 25.07 0.90 -34.01
CA TYR A 310 24.18 0.32 -35.01
C TYR A 310 24.73 0.60 -36.40
N TYR A 311 24.63 -0.39 -37.27
CA TYR A 311 25.09 -0.35 -38.63
C TYR A 311 24.02 -0.91 -39.55
N CYS A 312 23.88 -0.33 -40.74
CA CYS A 312 23.02 -0.88 -41.78
C CYS A 312 23.85 -1.66 -42.80
N LYS A 313 23.44 -2.88 -43.14
CA LYS A 313 24.10 -3.73 -44.12
C LYS A 313 24.06 -3.17 -45.55
N VAL A 314 23.12 -2.27 -45.85
CA VAL A 314 22.83 -1.78 -47.18
C VAL A 314 22.99 -0.25 -47.36
N ASP A 315 23.08 0.50 -46.27
CA ASP A 315 23.27 1.95 -46.31
C ASP A 315 24.10 2.44 -45.11
N SER A 316 25.24 3.03 -45.38
CA SER A 316 26.13 3.55 -44.33
C SER A 316 25.60 4.82 -43.65
N LYS A 317 24.61 5.50 -44.23
CA LYS A 317 24.06 6.78 -43.71
C LYS A 317 22.89 6.60 -42.75
N LEU A 318 22.44 5.36 -42.50
CA LEU A 318 21.32 5.06 -41.56
C LEU A 318 20.05 5.92 -41.77
N ASN A 319 19.72 6.29 -42.98
CA ASN A 319 18.48 7.02 -43.27
C ASN A 319 17.30 6.05 -43.37
N CYS A 320 16.79 5.60 -42.21
CA CYS A 320 15.78 4.52 -42.15
C CYS A 320 14.35 5.01 -42.38
N THR A 321 14.04 6.25 -42.07
CA THR A 321 12.66 6.78 -42.14
C THR A 321 12.09 6.89 -43.56
N SER A 322 12.93 6.89 -44.57
CA SER A 322 12.55 6.87 -46.01
C SER A 322 13.26 5.77 -46.77
N CYS A 323 13.71 4.72 -46.12
CA CYS A 323 14.54 3.69 -46.72
C CYS A 323 13.72 2.77 -47.64
N LYS A 324 14.04 2.80 -48.94
CA LYS A 324 13.42 1.90 -49.95
C LYS A 324 13.86 0.44 -49.80
N ARG A 325 14.89 0.18 -49.02
CA ARG A 325 15.45 -1.16 -48.75
C ARG A 325 15.11 -1.66 -47.36
N PHE A 326 14.16 -1.00 -46.67
CA PHE A 326 13.67 -1.46 -45.38
C PHE A 326 13.07 -2.86 -45.54
N LYS A 327 13.47 -3.77 -44.66
CA LYS A 327 12.94 -5.12 -44.60
C LYS A 327 12.54 -5.39 -43.15
N TYR A 328 11.27 -5.52 -42.90
CA TYR A 328 10.76 -5.80 -41.55
C TYR A 328 11.28 -7.13 -41.03
N SER A 329 11.75 -7.13 -39.81
CA SER A 329 12.18 -8.32 -39.10
C SER A 329 11.07 -8.81 -38.20
N LYS A 330 10.42 -9.89 -38.64
CA LYS A 330 9.37 -10.53 -37.83
C LYS A 330 9.91 -11.01 -36.49
N GLU A 331 11.12 -11.60 -36.46
CA GLU A 331 11.76 -12.10 -35.25
C GLU A 331 11.91 -10.99 -34.19
N LYS A 332 12.41 -9.81 -34.58
CA LYS A 332 12.54 -8.66 -33.67
C LYS A 332 11.18 -8.13 -33.18
N GLY A 333 10.18 -8.13 -34.06
CA GLY A 333 8.82 -7.73 -33.72
C GLY A 333 8.18 -8.66 -32.68
N ASP A 334 8.28 -9.96 -32.93
CA ASP A 334 7.76 -10.99 -32.03
C ASP A 334 8.47 -10.91 -30.66
N GLU A 335 9.80 -10.75 -30.62
CA GLU A 335 10.58 -10.58 -29.41
C GLU A 335 10.13 -9.38 -28.56
N ILE A 336 9.81 -8.24 -29.21
CA ILE A 336 9.29 -7.05 -28.51
C ILE A 336 7.94 -7.35 -27.86
N LEU A 337 7.03 -8.01 -28.57
CA LEU A 337 5.70 -8.33 -28.05
C LEU A 337 5.75 -9.39 -26.95
N GLU A 338 6.58 -10.42 -27.10
CA GLU A 338 6.72 -11.50 -26.10
C GLU A 338 7.32 -10.98 -24.78
N LYS A 339 8.33 -10.11 -24.86
CA LYS A 339 8.94 -9.50 -23.66
C LYS A 339 8.05 -8.53 -22.92
N ASN A 340 6.98 -8.05 -23.57
CA ASN A 340 6.08 -7.03 -23.03
C ASN A 340 4.61 -7.47 -23.14
N ASN A 341 4.35 -8.76 -22.93
CA ASN A 341 3.03 -9.37 -23.00
C ASN A 341 2.09 -8.92 -21.88
N ASP A 342 2.61 -8.29 -20.84
CA ASP A 342 1.86 -7.63 -19.75
C ASP A 342 1.32 -6.26 -20.12
N ILE A 343 1.78 -5.69 -21.26
CA ILE A 343 1.31 -4.39 -21.74
C ILE A 343 0.11 -4.59 -22.67
N THR A 344 -1.06 -4.12 -22.22
CA THR A 344 -2.23 -4.11 -23.08
C THR A 344 -2.17 -2.93 -24.07
N VAL A 345 -2.42 -3.23 -25.33
CA VAL A 345 -2.44 -2.27 -26.42
C VAL A 345 -3.88 -2.11 -26.91
N TRP A 346 -4.40 -0.88 -26.89
CA TRP A 346 -5.66 -0.54 -27.52
C TRP A 346 -5.40 0.27 -28.77
N THR A 347 -6.17 -0.04 -29.81
CA THR A 347 -6.09 0.64 -31.10
C THR A 347 -7.35 1.46 -31.32
N SER A 348 -7.24 2.56 -32.02
CA SER A 348 -8.43 3.28 -32.47
C SER A 348 -9.35 2.35 -33.27
N PRO A 349 -10.68 2.42 -33.07
CA PRO A 349 -11.62 1.69 -33.93
C PRO A 349 -11.33 2.02 -35.38
N ILE A 350 -11.18 0.99 -36.19
CA ILE A 350 -11.11 1.20 -37.64
C ILE A 350 -12.42 1.90 -38.02
N PRO A 351 -12.40 3.08 -38.72
CA PRO A 351 -13.61 3.68 -39.18
C PRO A 351 -14.37 2.65 -40.00
N ILE A 352 -15.59 2.33 -39.61
CA ILE A 352 -16.50 1.56 -40.47
C ILE A 352 -16.75 2.48 -41.64
N THR A 353 -16.10 2.23 -42.76
CA THR A 353 -16.47 2.84 -44.04
C THR A 353 -17.87 2.32 -44.34
N GLU A 354 -18.87 3.15 -44.10
CA GLU A 354 -20.21 2.91 -44.70
C GLU A 354 -20.02 2.87 -46.22
N GLU A 355 -20.18 1.67 -46.80
CA GLU A 355 -20.35 1.51 -48.24
C GLU A 355 -21.73 2.00 -48.66
#